data_ea58e46af9226b0649d5443bec5c70ab
#
_entry.id   ea58e46af9226b0649d5443bec5c70ab
#
_cell.length_a   1.000
_cell.length_b   1.000
_cell.length_c   1.000
_cell.angle_alpha   90.00
_cell.angle_beta   90.00
_cell.angle_gamma   90.00
#
_symmetry.space_group_name_H-M   'P 1'
#
loop_
_entity.id
_entity.type
_entity.pdbx_description
1 polymer ?
#
loop_
_entity_poly.entity_id
_entity_poly.type
_entity_poly.pdbx_seq_one_letter_code
_entity_poly.pdbx_strand_id
1 'polypeptide(L)'
;MKIVHVNTYDCTGGAARAAYRLHDGLRRMGQDSRMFVVEKTSNDPTVTTYDPPRDILSRLRRTLRRRIISSAIDHYRAAAPDGLSFFTDDRTMYGKDPWQHLPENDVIQLHWVSKFVDYLAFFSTLPRGKPIVWTVHGMEALTGGCHYDRGCGKFAQECGACPLLGSQSASDLTHQVWQRKKKSYEKLDAAQFHIVSPSRWLQGEARRSSLLSRFPCSVIPNGLDTDVFAPRDRRAARQAFGVPPEAKVVLFIAYGVNDPRKGFHLLSKALAGEMEKNIFLLSVGPGFPPDLQGFPHQHIDSIRDDRILSDVYSAADVFVVPSLQENLPNTALEAVACGTPVVGFAVGGIPDIVRPGKTGLLAAVGDAIDLRRAIVDILADDGRREEMARNCRSVAVQEYALEIQARRYSELYKELMEASGGTKTNKLQ
;
A
#
# COMPACT_ATOMS: atom_id res chain seq x y z
N MET A 1 -8.16 4.72 -24.73
CA MET A 1 -6.86 5.07 -24.12
C MET A 1 -6.20 3.78 -23.65
N LYS A 2 -4.95 3.58 -24.06
CA LYS A 2 -4.13 2.41 -23.68
C LYS A 2 -3.30 2.76 -22.45
N ILE A 3 -3.52 2.05 -21.36
CA ILE A 3 -2.86 2.29 -20.07
C ILE A 3 -2.03 1.04 -19.72
N VAL A 4 -0.76 1.22 -19.40
CA VAL A 4 0.08 0.14 -18.88
C VAL A 4 0.41 0.39 -17.42
N HIS A 5 -0.01 -0.51 -16.54
CA HIS A 5 0.37 -0.51 -15.13
C HIS A 5 1.66 -1.28 -14.95
N VAL A 6 2.70 -0.64 -14.45
CA VAL A 6 3.99 -1.26 -14.12
C VAL A 6 4.03 -1.50 -12.62
N ASN A 7 4.14 -2.76 -12.23
CA ASN A 7 4.22 -3.18 -10.83
C ASN A 7 5.11 -4.43 -10.71
N THR A 8 5.68 -4.71 -9.55
CA THR A 8 6.51 -5.90 -9.38
C THR A 8 5.67 -7.17 -9.31
N TYR A 9 4.54 -7.13 -8.62
CA TYR A 9 3.58 -8.23 -8.44
C TYR A 9 2.21 -7.84 -9.01
N ASP A 10 1.42 -8.80 -9.46
CA ASP A 10 0.03 -8.51 -9.87
C ASP A 10 -0.93 -8.39 -8.68
N CYS A 11 -1.02 -9.41 -7.82
CA CYS A 11 -2.00 -9.48 -6.73
C CYS A 11 -1.38 -9.70 -5.34
N THR A 12 -0.06 -9.92 -5.23
CA THR A 12 0.59 -10.26 -3.96
C THR A 12 0.95 -9.02 -3.15
N GLY A 13 0.33 -8.86 -1.98
CA GLY A 13 0.53 -7.74 -1.07
C GLY A 13 -0.41 -6.55 -1.33
N GLY A 14 -0.47 -5.63 -0.37
CA GLY A 14 -1.47 -4.55 -0.38
C GLY A 14 -1.34 -3.58 -1.57
N ALA A 15 -0.13 -3.19 -1.92
CA ALA A 15 0.13 -2.30 -3.07
C ALA A 15 -0.26 -2.96 -4.41
N ALA A 16 0.06 -4.24 -4.58
CA ALA A 16 -0.28 -4.98 -5.79
C ALA A 16 -1.80 -5.17 -5.91
N ARG A 17 -2.48 -5.54 -4.83
CA ARG A 17 -3.96 -5.62 -4.83
C ARG A 17 -4.61 -4.28 -5.19
N ALA A 18 -4.10 -3.17 -4.65
CA ALA A 18 -4.61 -1.83 -5.01
C ALA A 18 -4.36 -1.50 -6.49
N ALA A 19 -3.20 -1.85 -7.03
CA ALA A 19 -2.89 -1.67 -8.44
C ALA A 19 -3.79 -2.52 -9.34
N TYR A 20 -4.02 -3.79 -8.98
CA TYR A 20 -4.89 -4.69 -9.72
C TYR A 20 -6.36 -4.23 -9.69
N ARG A 21 -6.85 -3.76 -8.54
CA ARG A 21 -8.21 -3.19 -8.42
C ARG A 21 -8.37 -1.97 -9.34
N LEU A 22 -7.41 -1.05 -9.37
CA LEU A 22 -7.46 0.08 -10.29
C LEU A 22 -7.47 -0.37 -11.75
N HIS A 23 -6.62 -1.33 -12.11
CA HIS A 23 -6.58 -1.94 -13.44
C HIS A 23 -7.93 -2.52 -13.83
N ASP A 24 -8.56 -3.32 -12.95
CA ASP A 24 -9.89 -3.90 -13.18
C ASP A 24 -10.97 -2.81 -13.30
N GLY A 25 -10.96 -1.79 -12.43
CA GLY A 25 -11.89 -0.67 -12.48
C GLY A 25 -11.83 0.10 -13.81
N LEU A 26 -10.62 0.36 -14.32
CA LEU A 26 -10.43 1.01 -15.62
C LEU A 26 -10.94 0.15 -16.78
N ARG A 27 -10.77 -1.17 -16.71
CA ARG A 27 -11.30 -2.12 -17.71
C ARG A 27 -12.83 -2.14 -17.69
N ARG A 28 -13.46 -2.17 -16.52
CA ARG A 28 -14.91 -2.08 -16.36
C ARG A 28 -15.48 -0.79 -16.96
N MET A 29 -14.68 0.29 -16.98
CA MET A 29 -15.01 1.55 -17.66
C MET A 29 -14.70 1.56 -19.18
N GLY A 30 -14.31 0.42 -19.77
CA GLY A 30 -14.01 0.29 -21.20
C GLY A 30 -12.64 0.81 -21.62
N GLN A 31 -11.69 1.05 -20.70
CA GLN A 31 -10.33 1.43 -21.06
C GLN A 31 -9.49 0.19 -21.44
N ASP A 32 -8.57 0.33 -22.41
CA ASP A 32 -7.56 -0.70 -22.71
C ASP A 32 -6.46 -0.63 -21.63
N SER A 33 -6.74 -1.23 -20.50
CA SER A 33 -5.82 -1.30 -19.38
C SER A 33 -5.11 -2.65 -19.34
N ARG A 34 -3.78 -2.63 -19.18
CA ARG A 34 -2.91 -3.81 -19.10
C ARG A 34 -1.95 -3.67 -17.94
N MET A 35 -1.53 -4.81 -17.36
CA MET A 35 -0.46 -4.83 -16.36
C MET A 35 0.80 -5.47 -16.93
N PHE A 36 1.97 -4.92 -16.56
CA PHE A 36 3.29 -5.45 -16.86
C PHE A 36 4.05 -5.67 -15.55
N VAL A 37 4.31 -6.93 -15.22
CA VAL A 37 4.81 -7.35 -13.90
C VAL A 37 6.00 -8.29 -13.99
N VAL A 38 6.70 -8.51 -12.88
CA VAL A 38 7.72 -9.57 -12.76
C VAL A 38 7.09 -10.89 -12.37
N GLU A 39 6.19 -10.86 -11.38
CA GLU A 39 5.56 -12.05 -10.83
C GLU A 39 4.04 -11.95 -10.96
N LYS A 40 3.48 -12.95 -11.63
CA LYS A 40 2.05 -13.08 -11.88
C LYS A 40 1.51 -14.30 -11.13
N THR A 41 0.46 -14.08 -10.38
CA THR A 41 -0.29 -15.12 -9.64
C THR A 41 -1.72 -15.28 -10.13
N SER A 42 -2.25 -14.29 -10.83
CA SER A 42 -3.60 -14.34 -11.43
C SER A 42 -3.63 -15.09 -12.75
N ASN A 43 -4.82 -15.53 -13.16
CA ASN A 43 -5.07 -16.08 -14.50
C ASN A 43 -5.54 -15.01 -15.51
N ASP A 44 -5.45 -13.73 -15.16
CA ASP A 44 -5.93 -12.63 -16.02
C ASP A 44 -5.07 -12.49 -17.28
N PRO A 45 -5.61 -12.65 -18.50
CA PRO A 45 -4.85 -12.55 -19.75
C PRO A 45 -4.33 -11.12 -20.03
N THR A 46 -4.86 -10.09 -19.37
CA THR A 46 -4.41 -8.71 -19.54
C THR A 46 -3.21 -8.35 -18.67
N VAL A 47 -2.79 -9.28 -17.80
CA VAL A 47 -1.55 -9.20 -17.03
C VAL A 47 -0.46 -9.97 -17.76
N THR A 48 0.61 -9.29 -18.17
CA THR A 48 1.78 -9.85 -18.83
C THR A 48 2.99 -9.82 -17.91
N THR A 49 3.80 -10.88 -17.96
CA THR A 49 5.06 -10.95 -17.22
C THR A 49 6.23 -10.55 -18.08
N TYR A 50 7.20 -9.88 -17.48
CA TYR A 50 8.51 -9.73 -18.09
C TYR A 50 9.28 -11.05 -18.02
N ASP A 51 9.63 -11.62 -19.18
CA ASP A 51 10.50 -12.81 -19.29
C ASP A 51 11.91 -12.35 -19.71
N PRO A 52 12.90 -12.38 -18.79
CA PRO A 52 14.24 -11.89 -19.10
C PRO A 52 14.98 -12.84 -20.07
N PRO A 53 15.83 -12.30 -20.97
CA PRO A 53 16.62 -13.10 -21.91
C PRO A 53 17.36 -14.25 -21.23
N ARG A 54 17.34 -15.45 -21.86
CA ARG A 54 17.87 -16.69 -21.25
C ARG A 54 19.27 -17.05 -21.71
N ASP A 55 19.87 -16.26 -22.59
CA ASP A 55 21.24 -16.46 -23.06
C ASP A 55 22.27 -16.30 -21.91
N ILE A 56 23.44 -16.91 -22.10
CA ILE A 56 24.49 -17.01 -21.07
C ILE A 56 24.99 -15.61 -20.64
N LEU A 57 25.21 -14.70 -21.59
CA LEU A 57 25.75 -13.36 -21.30
C LEU A 57 24.75 -12.52 -20.49
N SER A 58 23.48 -12.55 -20.88
CA SER A 58 22.41 -11.86 -20.16
C SER A 58 22.23 -12.43 -18.74
N ARG A 59 22.33 -13.75 -18.57
CA ARG A 59 22.30 -14.41 -17.25
C ARG A 59 23.48 -13.98 -16.37
N LEU A 60 24.70 -14.00 -16.92
CA LEU A 60 25.90 -13.56 -16.19
C LEU A 60 25.80 -12.09 -15.77
N ARG A 61 25.38 -11.21 -16.69
CA ARG A 61 25.18 -9.78 -16.41
C ARG A 61 24.19 -9.57 -15.27
N ARG A 62 23.02 -10.22 -15.30
CA ARG A 62 22.00 -10.12 -14.22
C ARG A 62 22.55 -10.66 -12.90
N THR A 63 23.27 -11.78 -12.92
CA THR A 63 23.85 -12.37 -11.71
C THR A 63 24.88 -11.45 -11.10
N LEU A 64 25.79 -10.89 -11.90
CA LEU A 64 26.79 -9.94 -11.43
C LEU A 64 26.13 -8.68 -10.84
N ARG A 65 25.18 -8.12 -11.58
CA ARG A 65 24.43 -6.93 -11.14
C ARG A 65 23.68 -7.18 -9.82
N ARG A 66 23.00 -8.32 -9.70
CA ARG A 66 22.32 -8.73 -8.46
C ARG A 66 23.31 -8.85 -7.30
N ARG A 67 24.50 -9.46 -7.52
CA ARG A 67 25.52 -9.58 -6.47
C ARG A 67 26.05 -8.22 -6.00
N ILE A 68 26.30 -7.30 -6.92
CA ILE A 68 26.74 -5.93 -6.59
C ILE A 68 25.69 -5.22 -5.72
N ILE A 69 24.41 -5.28 -6.11
CA ILE A 69 23.32 -4.63 -5.37
C ILE A 69 23.13 -5.29 -4.00
N SER A 70 23.10 -6.64 -3.96
CA SER A 70 22.94 -7.37 -2.69
C SER A 70 24.10 -7.10 -1.73
N SER A 71 25.35 -7.12 -2.21
CA SER A 71 26.53 -6.86 -1.37
C SER A 71 26.48 -5.46 -0.73
N ALA A 72 26.00 -4.45 -1.47
CA ALA A 72 25.84 -3.10 -0.92
C ALA A 72 24.81 -3.03 0.21
N ILE A 73 23.73 -3.83 0.12
CA ILE A 73 22.70 -3.92 1.16
C ILE A 73 23.18 -4.80 2.32
N ASP A 74 23.79 -5.96 2.02
CA ASP A 74 24.22 -6.93 3.02
C ASP A 74 25.30 -6.38 3.96
N HIS A 75 26.09 -5.42 3.49
CA HIS A 75 27.05 -4.68 4.32
C HIS A 75 26.41 -4.06 5.59
N TYR A 76 25.16 -3.64 5.50
CA TYR A 76 24.43 -3.03 6.62
C TYR A 76 23.55 -4.03 7.39
N ARG A 77 23.43 -5.28 6.94
CA ARG A 77 22.50 -6.25 7.53
C ARG A 77 22.75 -6.52 9.02
N ALA A 78 24.01 -6.59 9.41
CA ALA A 78 24.39 -6.84 10.81
C ALA A 78 24.18 -5.63 11.72
N ALA A 79 24.26 -4.42 11.17
CA ALA A 79 24.11 -3.16 11.91
C ALA A 79 22.67 -2.64 11.95
N ALA A 80 21.79 -3.14 11.07
CA ALA A 80 20.40 -2.68 10.97
C ALA A 80 19.58 -3.16 12.18
N PRO A 81 19.04 -2.26 13.03
CA PRO A 81 18.38 -2.63 14.31
C PRO A 81 17.19 -3.59 14.14
N ASP A 82 16.37 -3.39 13.08
CA ASP A 82 15.15 -4.15 12.82
C ASP A 82 15.21 -4.89 11.48
N GLY A 83 16.42 -5.16 10.97
CA GLY A 83 16.62 -5.75 9.66
C GLY A 83 16.34 -4.79 8.50
N LEU A 84 16.47 -5.28 7.27
CA LEU A 84 16.40 -4.48 6.04
C LEU A 84 15.15 -4.78 5.18
N SER A 85 14.12 -5.38 5.74
CA SER A 85 12.91 -5.79 5.00
C SER A 85 12.16 -4.62 4.35
N PHE A 86 12.33 -3.40 4.85
CA PHE A 86 11.72 -2.17 4.34
C PHE A 86 12.72 -1.20 3.71
N PHE A 87 13.82 -1.73 3.18
CA PHE A 87 14.81 -0.99 2.40
C PHE A 87 14.92 -1.56 0.99
N THR A 88 14.95 -0.69 -0.02
CA THR A 88 15.11 -1.09 -1.43
C THR A 88 16.08 -0.13 -2.14
N ASP A 89 17.02 -0.71 -2.90
CA ASP A 89 17.91 0.04 -3.80
C ASP A 89 17.12 0.47 -5.06
N ASP A 90 17.47 1.60 -5.63
CA ASP A 90 16.88 2.13 -6.88
C ASP A 90 17.34 1.39 -8.14
N ARG A 91 18.34 0.53 -8.01
CA ARG A 91 18.87 -0.31 -9.10
C ARG A 91 18.23 -1.70 -9.06
N THR A 92 18.15 -2.33 -10.24
CA THR A 92 17.72 -3.72 -10.34
C THR A 92 18.65 -4.55 -11.22
N MET A 93 18.55 -5.86 -11.13
CA MET A 93 19.33 -6.77 -12.01
C MET A 93 18.93 -6.65 -13.47
N TYR A 94 17.77 -6.10 -13.78
CA TYR A 94 17.22 -6.06 -15.14
C TYR A 94 17.73 -4.85 -15.93
N GLY A 95 18.05 -3.72 -15.30
CA GLY A 95 18.49 -2.50 -15.95
C GLY A 95 17.44 -1.96 -16.92
N LYS A 96 17.84 -1.71 -18.19
CA LYS A 96 16.95 -1.15 -19.21
C LYS A 96 16.12 -2.19 -20.00
N ASP A 97 16.44 -3.47 -19.87
CA ASP A 97 15.88 -4.51 -20.71
C ASP A 97 14.35 -4.61 -20.66
N PRO A 98 13.67 -4.56 -19.49
CA PRO A 98 12.22 -4.65 -19.42
C PRO A 98 11.48 -3.59 -20.26
N TRP A 99 12.07 -2.42 -20.47
CA TRP A 99 11.39 -1.28 -21.10
C TRP A 99 11.28 -1.42 -22.62
N GLN A 100 12.06 -2.34 -23.22
CA GLN A 100 11.96 -2.72 -24.63
C GLN A 100 10.75 -3.63 -24.90
N HIS A 101 10.20 -4.23 -23.85
CA HIS A 101 9.07 -5.16 -23.87
C HIS A 101 7.77 -4.58 -23.28
N LEU A 102 7.79 -3.28 -22.97
CA LEU A 102 6.61 -2.63 -22.42
C LEU A 102 5.47 -2.64 -23.44
N PRO A 103 4.26 -3.11 -23.07
CA PRO A 103 3.12 -3.09 -23.98
C PRO A 103 2.85 -1.68 -24.54
N GLU A 104 2.27 -1.63 -25.75
CA GLU A 104 1.86 -0.35 -26.36
C GLU A 104 0.96 0.42 -25.41
N ASN A 105 1.25 1.72 -25.23
CA ASN A 105 0.59 2.53 -24.23
C ASN A 105 0.52 4.01 -24.62
N ASP A 106 -0.54 4.67 -24.18
CA ASP A 106 -0.69 6.12 -24.19
C ASP A 106 -0.20 6.73 -22.86
N VAL A 107 -0.40 6.00 -21.76
CA VAL A 107 -0.05 6.39 -20.38
C VAL A 107 0.69 5.25 -19.69
N ILE A 108 1.75 5.59 -18.96
CA ILE A 108 2.46 4.67 -18.06
C ILE A 108 2.03 4.96 -16.63
N GLN A 109 1.44 3.96 -15.97
CA GLN A 109 1.02 4.01 -14.59
C GLN A 109 1.99 3.18 -13.73
N LEU A 110 2.80 3.83 -12.91
CA LEU A 110 3.71 3.16 -11.97
C LEU A 110 3.01 2.95 -10.63
N HIS A 111 3.29 1.81 -9.99
CA HIS A 111 2.84 1.50 -8.64
C HIS A 111 4.01 1.12 -7.73
N TRP A 112 4.04 -0.09 -7.16
CA TRP A 112 5.17 -0.57 -6.39
C TRP A 112 6.19 -1.24 -7.31
N VAL A 113 7.17 -0.45 -7.72
CA VAL A 113 8.15 -0.81 -8.76
C VAL A 113 9.49 -1.30 -8.21
N SER A 114 9.62 -1.38 -6.90
CA SER A 114 10.83 -1.86 -6.22
C SER A 114 11.23 -3.24 -6.70
N LYS A 115 12.53 -3.47 -6.91
CA LYS A 115 13.11 -4.71 -7.46
C LYS A 115 12.80 -4.99 -8.94
N PHE A 116 11.98 -4.18 -9.60
CA PHE A 116 11.66 -4.31 -11.02
C PHE A 116 12.22 -3.15 -11.84
N VAL A 117 11.90 -1.91 -11.47
CA VAL A 117 12.35 -0.71 -12.18
C VAL A 117 13.73 -0.30 -11.69
N ASP A 118 14.70 -0.26 -12.59
CA ASP A 118 15.96 0.43 -12.42
C ASP A 118 15.72 1.90 -12.79
N TYR A 119 15.74 2.79 -11.81
CA TYR A 119 15.25 4.16 -11.97
C TYR A 119 15.99 4.93 -13.05
N LEU A 120 17.33 4.93 -13.00
CA LEU A 120 18.14 5.64 -13.99
C LEU A 120 17.94 5.09 -15.41
N ALA A 121 17.88 3.77 -15.53
CA ALA A 121 17.68 3.11 -16.80
C ALA A 121 16.28 3.38 -17.37
N PHE A 122 15.25 3.30 -16.54
CA PHE A 122 13.86 3.52 -16.95
C PHE A 122 13.63 4.97 -17.37
N PHE A 123 13.86 5.92 -16.44
CA PHE A 123 13.56 7.33 -16.69
C PHE A 123 14.40 7.94 -17.80
N SER A 124 15.58 7.35 -18.14
CA SER A 124 16.38 7.81 -19.28
C SER A 124 15.90 7.27 -20.64
N THR A 125 15.05 6.25 -20.67
CA THR A 125 14.54 5.65 -21.92
C THR A 125 13.14 6.17 -22.30
N LEU A 126 12.52 6.94 -21.44
CA LEU A 126 11.16 7.43 -21.67
C LEU A 126 11.10 8.42 -22.82
N PRO A 127 10.12 8.27 -23.73
CA PRO A 127 9.87 9.27 -24.77
C PRO A 127 9.42 10.60 -24.16
N ARG A 128 9.87 11.69 -24.76
CA ARG A 128 9.38 13.04 -24.37
C ARG A 128 7.88 13.15 -24.65
N GLY A 129 7.15 13.78 -23.72
CA GLY A 129 5.72 13.98 -23.83
C GLY A 129 4.87 12.73 -23.53
N LYS A 130 5.47 11.63 -23.06
CA LYS A 130 4.72 10.45 -22.59
C LYS A 130 4.21 10.70 -21.18
N PRO A 131 2.88 10.71 -20.95
CA PRO A 131 2.32 10.85 -19.61
C PRO A 131 2.72 9.69 -18.70
N ILE A 132 3.20 10.02 -17.50
CA ILE A 132 3.58 9.07 -16.47
C ILE A 132 2.87 9.47 -15.19
N VAL A 133 2.12 8.55 -14.63
CA VAL A 133 1.51 8.71 -13.31
C VAL A 133 2.14 7.70 -12.35
N TRP A 134 2.60 8.15 -11.20
CA TRP A 134 3.14 7.27 -10.18
C TRP A 134 2.28 7.27 -8.92
N THR A 135 1.56 6.18 -8.71
CA THR A 135 0.87 5.96 -7.43
C THR A 135 1.87 5.44 -6.40
N VAL A 136 2.20 6.30 -5.44
CA VAL A 136 3.15 5.96 -4.37
C VAL A 136 2.42 5.25 -3.23
N HIS A 137 2.75 3.96 -3.01
CA HIS A 137 2.13 3.14 -1.95
C HIS A 137 2.89 3.21 -0.61
N GLY A 138 4.03 3.87 -0.57
CA GLY A 138 4.89 4.08 0.59
C GLY A 138 5.92 5.17 0.28
N MET A 139 6.88 5.37 1.17
CA MET A 139 7.84 6.46 1.06
C MET A 139 9.08 6.12 0.20
N GLU A 140 9.16 4.91 -0.35
CA GLU A 140 10.37 4.45 -1.06
C GLU A 140 10.77 5.41 -2.20
N ALA A 141 9.82 5.87 -3.01
CA ALA A 141 10.07 6.83 -4.09
C ALA A 141 10.59 8.19 -3.60
N LEU A 142 10.26 8.57 -2.37
CA LEU A 142 10.52 9.87 -1.76
C LEU A 142 11.86 9.93 -1.02
N THR A 143 12.46 8.77 -0.74
CA THR A 143 13.56 8.60 0.22
C THR A 143 14.80 7.99 -0.42
N GLY A 144 15.86 7.84 0.34
CA GLY A 144 17.05 7.09 -0.02
C GLY A 144 16.88 5.56 0.06
N GLY A 145 15.66 5.03 -0.04
CA GLY A 145 15.37 3.60 -0.14
C GLY A 145 14.49 3.02 0.96
N CYS A 146 14.22 3.73 2.06
CA CYS A 146 13.32 3.25 3.10
C CYS A 146 11.84 3.43 2.67
N HIS A 147 11.01 2.43 3.02
CA HIS A 147 9.58 2.43 2.72
C HIS A 147 8.75 3.26 3.70
N TYR A 148 9.31 3.48 4.90
CA TYR A 148 8.83 4.38 5.95
C TYR A 148 10.05 4.98 6.64
N ASP A 149 10.01 6.27 6.95
CA ASP A 149 11.14 7.01 7.51
C ASP A 149 11.28 6.87 9.03
N ARG A 150 10.25 6.34 9.71
CA ARG A 150 10.19 6.16 11.16
C ARG A 150 10.48 7.45 11.95
N GLY A 151 10.08 8.59 11.39
CA GLY A 151 10.31 9.90 11.99
C GLY A 151 11.72 10.46 11.77
N CYS A 152 12.56 9.81 10.96
CA CYS A 152 13.90 10.30 10.61
C CYS A 152 13.88 11.67 9.91
N GLY A 153 12.92 11.90 8.99
CA GLY A 153 12.69 13.17 8.31
C GLY A 153 13.76 13.64 7.32
N LYS A 154 14.91 12.94 7.20
CA LYS A 154 16.04 13.39 6.36
C LYS A 154 15.72 13.46 4.87
N PHE A 155 14.73 12.71 4.39
CA PHE A 155 14.30 12.75 2.99
C PHE A 155 13.80 14.14 2.54
N ALA A 156 13.46 15.01 3.49
CA ALA A 156 13.08 16.40 3.21
C ALA A 156 14.26 17.26 2.71
N GLN A 157 15.47 16.84 2.97
CA GLN A 157 16.70 17.49 2.54
C GLN A 157 17.57 16.52 1.75
N GLU A 158 18.30 15.65 2.47
CA GLU A 158 19.24 14.68 1.91
C GLU A 158 19.34 13.46 2.82
N CYS A 159 19.20 12.25 2.27
CA CYS A 159 19.39 11.02 3.01
C CYS A 159 20.88 10.74 3.26
N GLY A 160 21.20 10.12 4.39
CA GLY A 160 22.52 9.72 4.85
C GLY A 160 22.52 9.55 6.37
N ALA A 161 23.56 8.95 6.94
CA ALA A 161 23.63 8.59 8.37
C ALA A 161 22.30 7.96 8.84
N CYS A 162 21.90 6.90 8.15
CA CYS A 162 20.54 6.35 8.19
C CYS A 162 20.33 5.47 9.44
N PRO A 163 19.37 5.80 10.32
CA PRO A 163 19.07 4.96 11.49
C PRO A 163 18.56 3.57 11.12
N LEU A 164 17.83 3.41 10.01
CA LEU A 164 17.37 2.10 9.53
C LEU A 164 18.52 1.18 9.16
N LEU A 165 19.63 1.73 8.65
CA LEU A 165 20.84 0.98 8.34
C LEU A 165 21.81 0.84 9.54
N GLY A 166 21.51 1.46 10.68
CA GLY A 166 22.46 1.60 11.81
C GLY A 166 23.71 2.39 11.45
N SER A 167 23.64 3.26 10.44
CA SER A 167 24.77 3.98 9.88
C SER A 167 24.93 5.38 10.47
N GLN A 168 26.18 5.76 10.76
CA GLN A 168 26.56 7.12 11.15
C GLN A 168 27.21 7.90 9.99
N SER A 169 27.47 7.24 8.85
CA SER A 169 28.13 7.87 7.70
C SER A 169 27.15 8.72 6.90
N ALA A 170 27.47 9.98 6.68
CA ALA A 170 26.66 10.86 5.82
C ALA A 170 26.60 10.38 4.35
N SER A 171 27.59 9.60 3.90
CA SER A 171 27.69 9.07 2.53
C SER A 171 27.36 7.57 2.46
N ASP A 172 26.48 7.07 3.32
CA ASP A 172 26.03 5.68 3.35
C ASP A 172 25.21 5.28 2.12
N LEU A 173 24.71 4.03 2.09
CA LEU A 173 23.91 3.54 0.97
C LEU A 173 22.66 4.37 0.72
N THR A 174 22.03 4.92 1.77
CA THR A 174 20.80 5.73 1.58
C THR A 174 21.11 7.06 0.89
N HIS A 175 22.25 7.66 1.17
CA HIS A 175 22.74 8.84 0.44
C HIS A 175 23.01 8.51 -1.02
N GLN A 176 23.69 7.40 -1.30
CA GLN A 176 24.00 6.97 -2.66
C GLN A 176 22.71 6.69 -3.47
N VAL A 177 21.72 6.03 -2.88
CA VAL A 177 20.40 5.80 -3.48
C VAL A 177 19.69 7.13 -3.74
N TRP A 178 19.69 8.04 -2.76
CA TRP A 178 19.08 9.36 -2.88
C TRP A 178 19.71 10.19 -4.01
N GLN A 179 21.02 10.21 -4.12
CA GLN A 179 21.77 10.89 -5.20
C GLN A 179 21.42 10.32 -6.59
N ARG A 180 21.34 8.99 -6.72
CA ARG A 180 20.96 8.36 -7.99
C ARG A 180 19.51 8.65 -8.37
N LYS A 181 18.58 8.64 -7.41
CA LYS A 181 17.17 9.03 -7.61
C LYS A 181 17.08 10.49 -8.04
N LYS A 182 17.76 11.40 -7.36
CA LYS A 182 17.83 12.82 -7.73
C LYS A 182 18.22 12.98 -9.19
N LYS A 183 19.35 12.37 -9.60
CA LYS A 183 19.82 12.40 -10.99
C LYS A 183 18.82 11.78 -11.98
N SER A 184 18.09 10.76 -11.57
CA SER A 184 17.08 10.09 -12.41
C SER A 184 15.85 10.99 -12.59
N TYR A 185 15.38 11.62 -11.52
CA TYR A 185 14.21 12.48 -11.54
C TYR A 185 14.47 13.85 -12.23
N GLU A 186 15.70 14.38 -12.16
CA GLU A 186 16.06 15.62 -12.86
C GLU A 186 15.78 15.59 -14.37
N LYS A 187 15.73 14.39 -14.96
CA LYS A 187 15.43 14.18 -16.37
C LYS A 187 13.94 14.22 -16.70
N LEU A 188 13.06 14.18 -15.69
CA LEU A 188 11.62 14.15 -15.88
C LEU A 188 11.06 15.56 -16.05
N ASP A 189 10.18 15.71 -17.01
CA ASP A 189 9.40 16.93 -17.18
C ASP A 189 8.19 16.90 -16.24
N ALA A 190 8.01 17.94 -15.44
CA ALA A 190 6.88 18.07 -14.55
C ALA A 190 5.52 18.12 -15.27
N ALA A 191 5.50 18.53 -16.55
CA ALA A 191 4.28 18.55 -17.35
C ALA A 191 3.79 17.16 -17.76
N GLN A 192 4.68 16.16 -17.78
CA GLN A 192 4.35 14.78 -18.16
C GLN A 192 4.37 13.79 -16.96
N PHE A 193 4.82 14.22 -15.78
CA PHE A 193 4.99 13.37 -14.62
C PHE A 193 4.10 13.84 -13.47
N HIS A 194 3.22 12.96 -12.99
CA HIS A 194 2.28 13.25 -11.92
C HIS A 194 2.32 12.19 -10.82
N ILE A 195 2.35 12.63 -9.58
CA ILE A 195 2.33 11.75 -8.41
C ILE A 195 0.89 11.62 -7.92
N VAL A 196 0.46 10.40 -7.67
CA VAL A 196 -0.78 10.13 -6.95
C VAL A 196 -0.45 9.51 -5.60
N SER A 197 -0.96 10.09 -4.55
CA SER A 197 -0.91 9.54 -3.20
C SER A 197 -2.28 8.96 -2.81
N PRO A 198 -2.35 7.75 -2.26
CA PRO A 198 -3.60 7.20 -1.73
C PRO A 198 -4.11 7.94 -0.48
N SER A 199 -3.25 8.64 0.28
CA SER A 199 -3.61 9.34 1.51
C SER A 199 -3.13 10.80 1.53
N ARG A 200 -3.80 11.63 2.32
CA ARG A 200 -3.36 13.01 2.56
C ARG A 200 -2.02 13.08 3.28
N TRP A 201 -1.77 12.13 4.19
CA TRP A 201 -0.48 12.03 4.86
C TRP A 201 0.66 11.86 3.86
N LEU A 202 0.59 10.87 2.98
CA LEU A 202 1.70 10.61 2.05
C LEU A 202 1.82 11.70 0.97
N GLN A 203 0.72 12.39 0.62
CA GLN A 203 0.81 13.62 -0.20
C GLN A 203 1.62 14.70 0.52
N GLY A 204 1.40 14.89 1.82
CA GLY A 204 2.19 15.82 2.64
C GLY A 204 3.67 15.45 2.62
N GLU A 205 4.00 14.17 2.78
CA GLU A 205 5.37 13.68 2.72
C GLU A 205 6.00 13.85 1.32
N ALA A 206 5.23 13.61 0.25
CA ALA A 206 5.70 13.82 -1.12
C ALA A 206 6.05 15.30 -1.38
N ARG A 207 5.24 16.23 -0.87
CA ARG A 207 5.49 17.68 -0.97
C ARG A 207 6.70 18.14 -0.14
N ARG A 208 7.03 17.43 0.94
CA ARG A 208 8.23 17.68 1.76
C ARG A 208 9.50 17.10 1.17
N SER A 209 9.37 16.09 0.29
CA SER A 209 10.52 15.37 -0.27
C SER A 209 11.35 16.26 -1.19
N SER A 210 12.65 16.37 -0.91
CA SER A 210 13.60 17.07 -1.80
C SER A 210 13.73 16.42 -3.18
N LEU A 211 13.29 15.17 -3.33
CA LEU A 211 13.29 14.44 -4.59
C LEU A 211 12.04 14.72 -5.44
N LEU A 212 10.86 14.81 -4.82
CA LEU A 212 9.58 14.78 -5.52
C LEU A 212 8.73 16.05 -5.38
N SER A 213 9.09 17.00 -4.50
CA SER A 213 8.29 18.21 -4.22
C SER A 213 8.02 19.10 -5.43
N ARG A 214 8.85 19.02 -6.47
CA ARG A 214 8.67 19.79 -7.71
C ARG A 214 7.58 19.25 -8.66
N PHE A 215 7.10 18.04 -8.42
CA PHE A 215 6.08 17.42 -9.27
C PHE A 215 4.68 17.63 -8.72
N PRO A 216 3.66 17.78 -9.60
CA PRO A 216 2.27 17.82 -9.16
C PRO A 216 1.91 16.52 -8.42
N CYS A 217 1.14 16.66 -7.34
CA CYS A 217 0.72 15.54 -6.51
C CYS A 217 -0.75 15.66 -6.11
N SER A 218 -1.56 14.68 -6.50
CA SER A 218 -2.97 14.56 -6.16
C SER A 218 -3.23 13.44 -5.15
N VAL A 219 -4.33 13.55 -4.39
CA VAL A 219 -4.82 12.46 -3.54
C VAL A 219 -5.95 11.73 -4.25
N ILE A 220 -5.72 10.46 -4.60
CA ILE A 220 -6.75 9.54 -5.09
C ILE A 220 -6.67 8.28 -4.23
N PRO A 221 -7.61 8.07 -3.31
CA PRO A 221 -7.63 6.89 -2.45
C PRO A 221 -7.70 5.59 -3.23
N ASN A 222 -7.23 4.50 -2.61
CA ASN A 222 -7.46 3.17 -3.14
C ASN A 222 -8.96 2.88 -3.21
N GLY A 223 -9.40 2.28 -4.31
CA GLY A 223 -10.77 1.80 -4.50
C GLY A 223 -10.90 0.31 -4.20
N LEU A 224 -12.11 -0.11 -3.95
CA LEU A 224 -12.48 -1.52 -3.81
C LEU A 224 -13.85 -1.77 -4.42
N ASP A 225 -14.09 -3.04 -4.80
CA ASP A 225 -15.38 -3.50 -5.28
C ASP A 225 -16.37 -3.55 -4.10
N THR A 226 -17.29 -2.58 -4.06
CA THR A 226 -18.27 -2.46 -2.98
C THR A 226 -19.39 -3.48 -3.06
N ASP A 227 -19.54 -4.25 -4.14
CA ASP A 227 -20.47 -5.37 -4.23
C ASP A 227 -19.85 -6.66 -3.68
N VAL A 228 -18.55 -6.80 -3.82
CA VAL A 228 -17.80 -7.90 -3.20
C VAL A 228 -17.63 -7.64 -1.71
N PHE A 229 -17.09 -6.47 -1.33
CA PHE A 229 -16.99 -6.04 0.07
C PHE A 229 -18.26 -5.31 0.49
N ALA A 230 -19.18 -6.05 1.06
CA ALA A 230 -20.49 -5.56 1.48
C ALA A 230 -20.91 -6.26 2.78
N PRO A 231 -21.81 -5.68 3.57
CA PRO A 231 -22.37 -6.36 4.75
C PRO A 231 -22.99 -7.71 4.35
N ARG A 232 -22.64 -8.77 5.06
CA ARG A 232 -23.14 -10.15 4.89
C ARG A 232 -23.96 -10.57 6.10
N ASP A 233 -24.62 -11.74 5.99
CA ASP A 233 -25.31 -12.34 7.14
C ASP A 233 -24.31 -12.64 8.25
N ARG A 234 -24.38 -11.85 9.31
CA ARG A 234 -23.47 -11.93 10.45
C ARG A 234 -23.53 -13.27 11.19
N ARG A 235 -24.74 -13.83 11.30
CA ARG A 235 -24.95 -15.10 12.02
C ARG A 235 -24.32 -16.26 11.23
N ALA A 236 -24.56 -16.30 9.93
CA ALA A 236 -23.96 -17.29 9.04
C ALA A 236 -22.42 -17.16 9.03
N ALA A 237 -21.90 -15.93 8.93
CA ALA A 237 -20.46 -15.67 8.99
C ALA A 237 -19.83 -16.14 10.30
N ARG A 238 -20.42 -15.82 11.46
CA ARG A 238 -19.93 -16.29 12.77
C ARG A 238 -19.90 -17.81 12.86
N GLN A 239 -20.95 -18.47 12.41
CA GLN A 239 -21.01 -19.93 12.39
C GLN A 239 -19.90 -20.55 11.52
N ALA A 240 -19.65 -19.96 10.33
CA ALA A 240 -18.61 -20.45 9.41
C ALA A 240 -17.19 -20.37 9.99
N PHE A 241 -16.93 -19.39 10.85
CA PHE A 241 -15.61 -19.19 11.47
C PHE A 241 -15.52 -19.66 12.92
N GLY A 242 -16.51 -20.42 13.43
CA GLY A 242 -16.48 -20.94 14.80
C GLY A 242 -16.53 -19.86 15.89
N VAL A 243 -17.09 -18.70 15.58
CA VAL A 243 -17.25 -17.59 16.52
C VAL A 243 -18.51 -17.78 17.36
N PRO A 244 -18.44 -17.66 18.69
CA PRO A 244 -19.63 -17.78 19.55
C PRO A 244 -20.69 -16.71 19.16
N PRO A 245 -21.98 -17.08 19.07
CA PRO A 245 -23.03 -16.18 18.57
C PRO A 245 -23.13 -14.86 19.35
N GLU A 246 -23.00 -14.95 20.69
CA GLU A 246 -23.18 -13.81 21.61
C GLU A 246 -21.86 -13.06 21.91
N ALA A 247 -20.74 -13.51 21.33
CA ALA A 247 -19.45 -12.84 21.58
C ALA A 247 -19.39 -11.47 20.93
N LYS A 248 -18.69 -10.54 21.58
CA LYS A 248 -18.24 -9.28 20.98
C LYS A 248 -16.92 -9.51 20.27
N VAL A 249 -16.92 -9.41 18.95
CA VAL A 249 -15.83 -9.86 18.10
C VAL A 249 -14.91 -8.71 17.70
N VAL A 250 -13.66 -8.81 18.15
CA VAL A 250 -12.55 -7.96 17.70
C VAL A 250 -11.85 -8.66 16.54
N LEU A 251 -11.72 -8.00 15.40
CA LEU A 251 -11.06 -8.54 14.23
C LEU A 251 -9.70 -7.86 14.00
N PHE A 252 -8.67 -8.67 13.72
CA PHE A 252 -7.37 -8.19 13.24
C PHE A 252 -6.97 -8.91 11.95
N ILE A 253 -6.53 -8.17 10.93
CA ILE A 253 -6.05 -8.74 9.66
C ILE A 253 -4.73 -8.09 9.27
N ALA A 254 -3.70 -8.90 9.00
CA ALA A 254 -2.42 -8.43 8.48
C ALA A 254 -1.76 -9.45 7.57
N TYR A 255 -1.01 -8.99 6.54
CA TYR A 255 -0.21 -9.87 5.67
C TYR A 255 0.91 -10.63 6.42
N GLY A 256 1.26 -10.18 7.62
CA GLY A 256 2.15 -10.87 8.56
C GLY A 256 1.76 -10.46 9.97
N VAL A 257 1.18 -11.39 10.72
CA VAL A 257 0.69 -11.13 12.08
C VAL A 257 1.85 -10.74 13.00
N ASN A 258 3.03 -11.30 12.76
CA ASN A 258 4.26 -11.05 13.55
C ASN A 258 5.06 -9.82 13.11
N ASP A 259 4.61 -9.08 12.08
CA ASP A 259 5.26 -7.82 11.70
C ASP A 259 5.07 -6.78 12.81
N PRO A 260 6.13 -6.34 13.51
CA PRO A 260 6.00 -5.39 14.62
C PRO A 260 5.32 -4.09 14.22
N ARG A 261 5.50 -3.68 12.96
CA ARG A 261 4.87 -2.48 12.39
C ARG A 261 3.34 -2.57 12.36
N LYS A 262 2.79 -3.80 12.21
CA LYS A 262 1.33 -4.05 12.22
C LYS A 262 0.72 -4.01 13.62
N GLY A 263 1.54 -4.03 14.67
CA GLY A 263 1.13 -3.71 16.02
C GLY A 263 0.31 -4.79 16.73
N PHE A 264 0.33 -6.06 16.28
CA PHE A 264 -0.42 -7.13 16.96
C PHE A 264 -0.04 -7.23 18.45
N HIS A 265 1.24 -7.04 18.79
CA HIS A 265 1.71 -7.03 20.18
C HIS A 265 1.08 -5.93 21.05
N LEU A 266 0.67 -4.79 20.45
CA LEU A 266 -0.08 -3.73 21.13
C LEU A 266 -1.55 -4.09 21.29
N LEU A 267 -2.15 -4.74 20.28
CA LEU A 267 -3.49 -5.30 20.40
C LEU A 267 -3.54 -6.37 21.48
N SER A 268 -2.59 -7.31 21.53
CA SER A 268 -2.48 -8.32 22.58
C SER A 268 -2.41 -7.67 23.99
N LYS A 269 -1.58 -6.65 24.16
CA LYS A 269 -1.52 -5.86 25.40
C LYS A 269 -2.84 -5.16 25.72
N ALA A 270 -3.51 -4.61 24.71
CA ALA A 270 -4.81 -3.97 24.89
C ALA A 270 -5.89 -4.98 25.34
N LEU A 271 -5.84 -6.22 24.86
CA LEU A 271 -6.78 -7.29 25.23
C LEU A 271 -6.42 -8.01 26.55
N ALA A 272 -5.17 -7.98 27.01
CA ALA A 272 -4.69 -8.71 28.19
C ALA A 272 -5.16 -8.16 29.56
N GLY A 273 -5.91 -7.07 29.62
CA GLY A 273 -6.43 -6.54 30.91
C GLY A 273 -7.82 -7.06 31.25
N GLU A 274 -8.43 -6.47 32.27
CA GLU A 274 -9.83 -6.73 32.59
C GLU A 274 -10.71 -6.26 31.42
N MET A 275 -11.08 -7.19 30.57
CA MET A 275 -12.03 -7.03 29.47
C MET A 275 -13.34 -7.73 29.86
N GLU A 276 -14.44 -7.31 29.24
CA GLU A 276 -15.70 -8.05 29.38
C GLU A 276 -15.51 -9.53 28.99
N LYS A 277 -16.07 -10.44 29.75
CA LYS A 277 -15.86 -11.90 29.60
C LYS A 277 -16.32 -12.50 28.26
N ASN A 278 -17.05 -11.71 27.46
CA ASN A 278 -17.62 -12.17 26.19
C ASN A 278 -16.88 -11.66 24.95
N ILE A 279 -15.67 -11.11 25.08
CA ILE A 279 -14.88 -10.66 23.93
C ILE A 279 -14.13 -11.83 23.30
N PHE A 280 -14.18 -11.91 21.97
CA PHE A 280 -13.55 -12.93 21.16
C PHE A 280 -12.65 -12.27 20.11
N LEU A 281 -11.42 -12.73 19.93
CA LEU A 281 -10.51 -12.25 18.90
C LEU A 281 -10.56 -13.18 17.68
N LEU A 282 -10.88 -12.62 16.54
CA LEU A 282 -10.70 -13.25 15.23
C LEU A 282 -9.48 -12.63 14.55
N SER A 283 -8.48 -13.43 14.19
CA SER A 283 -7.28 -12.94 13.53
C SER A 283 -7.03 -13.66 12.22
N VAL A 284 -6.57 -12.91 11.20
CA VAL A 284 -6.29 -13.45 9.86
C VAL A 284 -4.93 -12.97 9.36
N GLY A 285 -4.15 -13.89 8.84
CA GLY A 285 -2.87 -13.61 8.19
C GLY A 285 -1.76 -14.58 8.54
N PRO A 286 -0.73 -14.72 7.67
CA PRO A 286 0.38 -15.65 7.93
C PRO A 286 1.11 -15.36 9.24
N GLY A 287 1.44 -16.43 9.94
CA GLY A 287 2.13 -16.39 11.23
C GLY A 287 1.20 -16.71 12.39
N PHE A 288 1.77 -17.07 13.53
CA PHE A 288 0.98 -17.32 14.75
C PHE A 288 0.89 -16.02 15.57
N PRO A 289 -0.32 -15.67 16.07
CA PRO A 289 -0.45 -14.58 17.02
C PRO A 289 0.40 -14.89 18.26
N PRO A 290 1.38 -14.04 18.61
CA PRO A 290 2.14 -14.27 19.82
C PRO A 290 1.23 -14.11 21.04
N ASP A 291 1.31 -15.07 21.94
CA ASP A 291 0.87 -15.03 23.33
C ASP A 291 -0.51 -14.40 23.62
N LEU A 292 -1.56 -15.15 23.28
CA LEU A 292 -2.94 -14.87 23.70
C LEU A 292 -3.38 -15.75 24.86
N GLN A 293 -2.48 -16.05 25.83
CA GLN A 293 -2.72 -16.99 26.93
C GLN A 293 -4.10 -16.78 27.58
N GLY A 294 -4.99 -17.77 27.37
CA GLY A 294 -6.31 -17.77 27.98
C GLY A 294 -7.35 -16.85 27.35
N PHE A 295 -7.01 -16.07 26.30
CA PHE A 295 -7.97 -15.20 25.60
C PHE A 295 -8.74 -16.00 24.53
N PRO A 296 -10.09 -15.97 24.52
CA PRO A 296 -10.88 -16.66 23.50
C PRO A 296 -10.56 -16.13 22.09
N HIS A 297 -10.01 -16.99 21.23
CA HIS A 297 -9.63 -16.55 19.88
C HIS A 297 -9.73 -17.66 18.83
N GLN A 298 -9.86 -17.24 17.58
CA GLN A 298 -9.69 -18.06 16.39
C GLN A 298 -8.67 -17.37 15.47
N HIS A 299 -7.71 -18.14 14.97
CA HIS A 299 -6.75 -17.68 13.98
C HIS A 299 -6.92 -18.41 12.65
N ILE A 300 -6.84 -17.67 11.53
CA ILE A 300 -6.91 -18.16 10.16
C ILE A 300 -5.65 -17.71 9.42
N ASP A 301 -4.82 -18.66 8.98
CA ASP A 301 -3.52 -18.37 8.39
C ASP A 301 -3.61 -17.50 7.10
N SER A 302 -4.55 -17.79 6.22
CA SER A 302 -4.76 -16.97 5.03
C SER A 302 -6.14 -17.14 4.40
N ILE A 303 -6.66 -16.05 3.84
CA ILE A 303 -7.87 -16.02 3.01
C ILE A 303 -7.53 -15.31 1.70
N ARG A 304 -7.76 -15.98 0.57
CA ARG A 304 -7.48 -15.43 -0.77
C ARG A 304 -8.73 -14.93 -1.49
N ASP A 305 -9.89 -15.50 -1.15
CA ASP A 305 -11.17 -15.12 -1.73
C ASP A 305 -11.72 -13.88 -1.03
N ASP A 306 -11.97 -12.82 -1.81
CA ASP A 306 -12.45 -11.54 -1.31
C ASP A 306 -13.90 -11.64 -0.76
N ARG A 307 -14.71 -12.60 -1.23
CA ARG A 307 -16.07 -12.83 -0.70
C ARG A 307 -16.00 -13.47 0.68
N ILE A 308 -15.14 -14.49 0.87
CA ILE A 308 -14.89 -15.10 2.18
C ILE A 308 -14.30 -14.07 3.14
N LEU A 309 -13.42 -13.19 2.64
CA LEU A 309 -12.88 -12.11 3.45
C LEU A 309 -13.97 -11.09 3.86
N SER A 310 -14.95 -10.83 2.99
CA SER A 310 -16.13 -10.01 3.31
C SER A 310 -16.97 -10.63 4.44
N ASP A 311 -17.12 -11.97 4.47
CA ASP A 311 -17.81 -12.68 5.57
C ASP A 311 -17.03 -12.51 6.88
N VAL A 312 -15.70 -12.58 6.86
CA VAL A 312 -14.85 -12.34 8.04
C VAL A 312 -15.06 -10.94 8.63
N TYR A 313 -15.07 -9.90 7.78
CA TYR A 313 -15.37 -8.55 8.25
C TYR A 313 -16.78 -8.45 8.83
N SER A 314 -17.76 -9.08 8.19
CA SER A 314 -19.16 -9.06 8.63
C SER A 314 -19.40 -9.83 9.94
N ALA A 315 -18.57 -10.81 10.27
CA ALA A 315 -18.61 -11.52 11.54
C ALA A 315 -18.19 -10.65 12.74
N ALA A 316 -17.43 -9.59 12.49
CA ALA A 316 -16.83 -8.75 13.52
C ALA A 316 -17.74 -7.61 14.00
N ASP A 317 -17.54 -7.17 15.25
CA ASP A 317 -18.12 -5.98 15.84
C ASP A 317 -17.24 -4.74 15.61
N VAL A 318 -15.94 -4.95 15.61
CA VAL A 318 -14.93 -3.92 15.41
C VAL A 318 -13.70 -4.52 14.71
N PHE A 319 -13.20 -3.82 13.71
CA PHE A 319 -11.89 -4.12 13.11
C PHE A 319 -10.83 -3.24 13.75
N VAL A 320 -9.70 -3.85 14.15
CA VAL A 320 -8.60 -3.11 14.78
C VAL A 320 -7.38 -3.08 13.86
N VAL A 321 -6.88 -1.87 13.59
CA VAL A 321 -5.68 -1.62 12.80
C VAL A 321 -4.63 -0.87 13.63
N PRO A 322 -3.90 -1.58 14.53
CA PRO A 322 -2.96 -1.00 15.48
C PRO A 322 -1.59 -0.77 14.86
N SER A 323 -1.56 -0.45 13.55
CA SER A 323 -0.31 -0.24 12.83
C SER A 323 0.44 1.00 13.32
N LEU A 324 1.74 0.86 13.54
CA LEU A 324 2.64 1.96 13.93
C LEU A 324 3.06 2.83 12.74
N GLN A 325 2.94 2.29 11.54
CA GLN A 325 3.20 3.01 10.28
C GLN A 325 2.32 2.42 9.18
N GLU A 326 1.56 3.25 8.52
CA GLU A 326 0.65 2.82 7.45
C GLU A 326 0.41 3.99 6.48
N ASN A 327 0.25 3.67 5.18
CA ASN A 327 -0.20 4.68 4.23
C ASN A 327 -1.73 4.76 4.20
N LEU A 328 -2.38 3.89 3.43
CA LEU A 328 -3.83 3.74 3.40
C LEU A 328 -4.15 2.25 3.44
N PRO A 329 -4.48 1.69 4.62
CA PRO A 329 -4.64 0.24 4.75
C PRO A 329 -5.88 -0.26 4.01
N ASN A 330 -5.69 -1.13 3.00
CA ASN A 330 -6.81 -1.76 2.28
C ASN A 330 -7.74 -2.51 3.23
N THR A 331 -7.20 -3.13 4.28
CA THR A 331 -7.98 -3.86 5.30
C THR A 331 -8.96 -2.96 6.04
N ALA A 332 -8.61 -1.69 6.30
CA ALA A 332 -9.53 -0.74 6.90
C ALA A 332 -10.62 -0.28 5.89
N LEU A 333 -10.26 -0.10 4.61
CA LEU A 333 -11.23 0.18 3.55
C LEU A 333 -12.23 -0.98 3.39
N GLU A 334 -11.73 -2.21 3.39
CA GLU A 334 -12.51 -3.44 3.30
C GLU A 334 -13.47 -3.58 4.50
N ALA A 335 -12.98 -3.31 5.72
CA ALA A 335 -13.82 -3.30 6.93
C ALA A 335 -14.95 -2.27 6.84
N VAL A 336 -14.62 -1.03 6.48
CA VAL A 336 -15.60 0.07 6.31
C VAL A 336 -16.62 -0.29 5.23
N ALA A 337 -16.22 -0.93 4.14
CA ALA A 337 -17.13 -1.37 3.08
C ALA A 337 -18.10 -2.47 3.54
N CYS A 338 -17.65 -3.36 4.42
CA CYS A 338 -18.48 -4.39 5.04
C CYS A 338 -19.34 -3.87 6.21
N GLY A 339 -19.31 -2.56 6.48
CA GLY A 339 -20.06 -1.97 7.59
C GLY A 339 -19.46 -2.27 8.95
N THR A 340 -18.17 -2.55 9.04
CA THR A 340 -17.48 -2.87 10.30
C THR A 340 -16.72 -1.63 10.77
N PRO A 341 -17.07 -1.03 11.93
CA PRO A 341 -16.36 0.11 12.51
C PRO A 341 -14.89 -0.22 12.78
N VAL A 342 -14.03 0.79 12.65
CA VAL A 342 -12.59 0.59 12.74
C VAL A 342 -12.01 1.34 13.95
N VAL A 343 -11.18 0.66 14.73
CA VAL A 343 -10.29 1.29 15.71
C VAL A 343 -8.86 1.23 15.19
N GLY A 344 -8.16 2.35 15.20
CA GLY A 344 -6.77 2.42 14.75
C GLY A 344 -5.96 3.48 15.45
N PHE A 345 -4.64 3.45 15.31
CA PHE A 345 -3.81 4.55 15.75
C PHE A 345 -3.91 5.75 14.80
N ALA A 346 -3.80 6.96 15.37
CA ALA A 346 -3.80 8.22 14.62
C ALA A 346 -2.47 8.41 13.86
N VAL A 347 -2.16 7.53 12.90
CA VAL A 347 -0.89 7.53 12.16
C VAL A 347 -1.10 7.34 10.65
N GLY A 348 -0.26 8.00 9.87
CA GLY A 348 -0.29 7.88 8.41
C GLY A 348 -1.64 8.27 7.81
N GLY A 349 -2.15 7.46 6.90
CA GLY A 349 -3.47 7.67 6.28
C GLY A 349 -4.63 6.97 6.99
N ILE A 350 -4.42 6.35 8.15
CA ILE A 350 -5.52 5.76 8.94
C ILE A 350 -6.61 6.81 9.25
N PRO A 351 -6.29 8.07 9.64
CA PRO A 351 -7.29 9.11 9.87
C PRO A 351 -8.11 9.52 8.62
N ASP A 352 -7.66 9.20 7.42
CA ASP A 352 -8.45 9.45 6.21
C ASP A 352 -9.65 8.50 6.12
N ILE A 353 -9.54 7.28 6.68
CA ILE A 353 -10.57 6.26 6.71
C ILE A 353 -11.36 6.29 8.02
N VAL A 354 -10.63 6.34 9.14
CA VAL A 354 -11.21 6.28 10.50
C VAL A 354 -11.55 7.69 10.96
N ARG A 355 -12.83 8.01 10.92
CA ARG A 355 -13.37 9.32 11.32
C ARG A 355 -14.04 9.16 12.67
N PRO A 356 -13.48 9.75 13.76
CA PRO A 356 -13.99 9.57 15.11
C PRO A 356 -15.50 9.83 15.22
N GLY A 357 -16.23 8.88 15.80
CA GLY A 357 -17.69 8.94 15.94
C GLY A 357 -18.48 8.63 14.68
N LYS A 358 -17.86 8.55 13.50
CA LYS A 358 -18.54 8.29 12.23
C LYS A 358 -18.23 6.88 11.68
N THR A 359 -16.95 6.56 11.48
CA THR A 359 -16.54 5.25 10.94
C THR A 359 -15.70 4.43 11.93
N GLY A 360 -15.47 4.97 13.13
CA GLY A 360 -14.70 4.32 14.16
C GLY A 360 -14.11 5.29 15.16
N LEU A 361 -13.03 4.87 15.84
CA LEU A 361 -12.30 5.67 16.81
C LEU A 361 -10.79 5.60 16.57
N LEU A 362 -10.08 6.67 16.91
CA LEU A 362 -8.62 6.74 16.85
C LEU A 362 -8.03 6.72 18.26
N ALA A 363 -6.93 5.98 18.41
CA ALA A 363 -6.12 5.95 19.63
C ALA A 363 -4.76 6.61 19.38
N ALA A 364 -4.11 7.05 20.45
CA ALA A 364 -2.75 7.59 20.41
C ALA A 364 -1.75 6.51 19.95
N VAL A 365 -0.80 6.91 19.10
CA VAL A 365 0.14 5.97 18.45
C VAL A 365 0.96 5.22 19.49
N GLY A 366 0.89 3.88 19.45
CA GLY A 366 1.65 2.99 20.34
C GLY A 366 1.06 2.84 21.76
N ASP A 367 -0.03 3.52 22.07
CA ASP A 367 -0.69 3.45 23.41
C ASP A 367 -1.73 2.31 23.43
N ALA A 368 -1.37 1.19 24.05
CA ALA A 368 -2.25 0.04 24.20
C ALA A 368 -3.44 0.30 25.16
N ILE A 369 -3.31 1.25 26.10
CA ILE A 369 -4.38 1.60 27.03
C ILE A 369 -5.44 2.43 26.29
N ASP A 370 -5.02 3.39 25.51
CA ASP A 370 -5.91 4.20 24.69
C ASP A 370 -6.60 3.35 23.60
N LEU A 371 -5.84 2.41 23.00
CA LEU A 371 -6.38 1.42 22.04
C LEU A 371 -7.50 0.58 22.69
N ARG A 372 -7.25 0.07 23.91
CA ARG A 372 -8.27 -0.66 24.68
C ARG A 372 -9.51 0.18 24.91
N ARG A 373 -9.34 1.42 25.40
CA ARG A 373 -10.46 2.35 25.65
C ARG A 373 -11.32 2.51 24.39
N ALA A 374 -10.69 2.77 23.24
CA ALA A 374 -11.40 2.92 21.97
C ALA A 374 -12.15 1.64 21.53
N ILE A 375 -11.58 0.46 21.77
CA ILE A 375 -12.24 -0.83 21.49
C ILE A 375 -13.47 -1.00 22.41
N VAL A 376 -13.31 -0.80 23.71
CA VAL A 376 -14.39 -0.95 24.70
C VAL A 376 -15.51 0.05 24.41
N ASP A 377 -15.20 1.31 24.09
CA ASP A 377 -16.18 2.35 23.78
C ASP A 377 -17.10 1.98 22.61
N ILE A 378 -16.54 1.30 21.55
CA ILE A 378 -17.36 0.82 20.44
C ILE A 378 -18.19 -0.40 20.86
N LEU A 379 -17.62 -1.29 21.65
CA LEU A 379 -18.29 -2.54 22.04
C LEU A 379 -19.37 -2.34 23.11
N ALA A 380 -19.31 -1.27 23.90
CA ALA A 380 -20.24 -1.00 25.00
C ALA A 380 -21.64 -0.57 24.53
N ASP A 381 -21.78 0.08 23.39
CA ASP A 381 -23.03 0.65 22.87
C ASP A 381 -23.39 0.08 21.50
N ASP A 382 -24.34 -0.86 21.48
CA ASP A 382 -24.79 -1.54 20.27
C ASP A 382 -25.49 -0.57 19.30
N GLY A 383 -26.27 0.39 19.77
CA GLY A 383 -26.97 1.37 18.96
C GLY A 383 -25.98 2.29 18.21
N ARG A 384 -24.99 2.82 18.93
CA ARG A 384 -23.91 3.63 18.36
C ARG A 384 -23.06 2.83 17.37
N ARG A 385 -22.77 1.57 17.67
CA ARG A 385 -22.01 0.68 16.78
C ARG A 385 -22.75 0.42 15.47
N GLU A 386 -24.07 0.18 15.53
CA GLU A 386 -24.91 0.02 14.34
C GLU A 386 -25.00 1.30 13.51
N GLU A 387 -25.07 2.47 14.15
CA GLU A 387 -25.01 3.74 13.42
C GLU A 387 -23.66 3.92 12.72
N MET A 388 -22.55 3.63 13.41
CA MET A 388 -21.22 3.63 12.80
C MET A 388 -21.14 2.65 11.64
N ALA A 389 -21.73 1.46 11.74
CA ALA A 389 -21.76 0.44 10.69
C ALA A 389 -22.47 0.96 9.41
N ARG A 390 -23.62 1.62 9.55
CA ARG A 390 -24.32 2.28 8.43
C ARG A 390 -23.47 3.38 7.81
N ASN A 391 -22.81 4.20 8.64
CA ASN A 391 -21.94 5.28 8.19
C ASN A 391 -20.70 4.72 7.46
N CYS A 392 -20.08 3.65 7.95
CA CYS A 392 -19.00 2.93 7.29
C CYS A 392 -19.38 2.54 5.87
N ARG A 393 -20.49 1.83 5.71
CA ARG A 393 -21.00 1.42 4.38
C ARG A 393 -21.24 2.61 3.47
N SER A 394 -21.89 3.66 3.97
CA SER A 394 -22.18 4.86 3.20
C SER A 394 -20.89 5.55 2.70
N VAL A 395 -19.91 5.71 3.58
CA VAL A 395 -18.60 6.30 3.24
C VAL A 395 -17.87 5.45 2.19
N ALA A 396 -17.86 4.12 2.35
CA ALA A 396 -17.21 3.24 1.38
C ALA A 396 -17.80 3.38 -0.02
N VAL A 397 -19.12 3.35 -0.13
CA VAL A 397 -19.82 3.47 -1.44
C VAL A 397 -19.63 4.85 -2.06
N GLN A 398 -19.65 5.91 -1.26
CA GLN A 398 -19.57 7.29 -1.77
C GLN A 398 -18.15 7.78 -2.07
N GLU A 399 -17.13 7.21 -1.41
CA GLU A 399 -15.77 7.76 -1.50
C GLU A 399 -14.73 6.75 -1.98
N TYR A 400 -14.94 5.44 -1.75
CA TYR A 400 -13.95 4.39 -1.98
C TYR A 400 -14.42 3.32 -2.98
N ALA A 401 -15.57 3.47 -3.62
CA ALA A 401 -15.99 2.55 -4.68
C ALA A 401 -14.98 2.55 -5.83
N LEU A 402 -14.76 1.38 -6.42
CA LEU A 402 -13.77 1.16 -7.48
C LEU A 402 -14.00 2.08 -8.68
N GLU A 403 -15.25 2.33 -9.04
CA GLU A 403 -15.67 3.19 -10.14
C GLU A 403 -15.30 4.66 -9.90
N ILE A 404 -15.34 5.11 -8.64
CA ILE A 404 -14.94 6.48 -8.26
C ILE A 404 -13.42 6.63 -8.46
N GLN A 405 -12.64 5.68 -7.99
CA GLN A 405 -11.20 5.69 -8.19
C GLN A 405 -10.86 5.67 -9.68
N ALA A 406 -11.41 4.71 -10.44
CA ALA A 406 -11.12 4.55 -11.87
C ALA A 406 -11.49 5.80 -12.69
N ARG A 407 -12.62 6.46 -12.36
CA ARG A 407 -13.03 7.72 -12.98
C ARG A 407 -12.02 8.83 -12.74
N ARG A 408 -11.60 9.03 -11.49
CA ARG A 408 -10.61 10.07 -11.14
C ARG A 408 -9.26 9.86 -11.82
N TYR A 409 -8.81 8.60 -11.95
CA TYR A 409 -7.60 8.29 -12.73
C TYR A 409 -7.80 8.53 -14.22
N SER A 410 -8.96 8.16 -14.78
CA SER A 410 -9.27 8.39 -16.20
C SER A 410 -9.29 9.88 -16.55
N GLU A 411 -9.82 10.72 -15.66
CA GLU A 411 -9.81 12.18 -15.78
C GLU A 411 -8.38 12.71 -15.75
N LEU A 412 -7.59 12.32 -14.75
CA LEU A 412 -6.17 12.70 -14.65
C LEU A 412 -5.37 12.31 -15.89
N TYR A 413 -5.57 11.11 -16.42
CA TYR A 413 -4.86 10.67 -17.63
C TYR A 413 -5.21 11.51 -18.84
N LYS A 414 -6.48 11.89 -19.02
CA LYS A 414 -6.90 12.79 -20.12
C LYS A 414 -6.26 14.16 -20.00
N GLU A 415 -6.27 14.76 -18.80
CA GLU A 415 -5.62 16.05 -18.55
C GLU A 415 -4.14 16.03 -18.91
N LEU A 416 -3.42 14.99 -18.51
CA LEU A 416 -1.99 14.83 -18.82
C LEU A 416 -1.72 14.61 -20.31
N MET A 417 -2.58 13.89 -21.02
CA MET A 417 -2.46 13.67 -22.46
C MET A 417 -2.70 14.96 -23.22
N GLU A 418 -3.67 15.77 -22.84
CA GLU A 418 -3.98 17.08 -23.43
C GLU A 418 -2.82 18.06 -23.21
N ALA A 419 -2.29 18.13 -21.99
CA ALA A 419 -1.13 18.97 -21.67
C ALA A 419 0.12 18.56 -22.48
N SER A 420 0.33 17.28 -22.70
CA SER A 420 1.45 16.74 -23.47
C SER A 420 1.27 16.90 -24.98
N GLY A 421 0.04 16.91 -25.50
CA GLY A 421 -0.31 17.08 -26.91
C GLY A 421 -0.22 18.54 -27.38
N GLY A 422 -0.57 19.50 -26.50
CA GLY A 422 -0.52 20.94 -26.79
C GLY A 422 0.88 21.49 -27.03
N THR A 423 1.91 20.80 -26.53
CA THR A 423 3.32 21.21 -26.73
C THR A 423 3.85 20.90 -28.14
N LYS A 424 3.15 20.08 -28.94
CA LYS A 424 3.55 19.77 -30.34
C LYS A 424 3.11 20.82 -31.34
N THR A 425 2.10 21.62 -31.06
CA THR A 425 1.55 22.60 -31.99
C THR A 425 2.28 23.96 -32.01
N ASN A 426 3.05 24.30 -30.98
CA ASN A 426 3.75 25.58 -30.86
C ASN A 426 5.21 25.58 -31.32
N LYS A 427 5.71 24.56 -32.02
CA LYS A 427 7.09 24.50 -32.58
C LYS A 427 7.12 24.52 -34.11
N LEU A 428 6.01 24.86 -34.79
CA LEU A 428 5.91 25.02 -36.24
C LEU A 428 5.29 26.39 -36.61
N GLN A 429 5.72 27.45 -35.93
CA GLN A 429 5.55 28.84 -36.43
C GLN A 429 6.87 29.59 -36.32
#